data_a30f4c1b6cfceb5640125faa26bc9634
#
_entry.id   a30f4c1b6cfceb5640125faa26bc9634
#
_cell.length_a   1.000
_cell.length_b   1.000
_cell.length_c   1.000
_cell.angle_alpha   90.00
_cell.angle_beta   90.00
_cell.angle_gamma   90.00
#
_symmetry.space_group_name_H-M   'P 1'
#
loop_
_entity.id
_entity.type
_entity.pdbx_description
1 polymer ?
#
loop_
_entity_poly.entity_id
_entity_poly.type
_entity_poly.pdbx_seq_one_letter_code
_entity_poly.pdbx_strand_id
1 'polypeptide(L)' 'MLGTMSSSDHAAGRNQSTGLAHAVLAETADLPAPWAGICGASVDVVQGKWHGPRGLGSSSPCPECVRLTAA' A
#
# COMPACT_ATOMS: atom_id res chain seq x y z
N MET A 1 9.52 17.12 17.00
CA MET A 1 9.40 16.74 16.73
C MET A 1 9.16 16.26 16.27
N LEU A 2 9.23 15.83 16.14
CA LEU A 2 9.03 15.33 15.84
C LEU A 2 8.73 14.65 15.29
N GLY A 3 8.51 14.35 15.06
CA GLY A 3 8.21 13.70 14.70
C GLY A 3 8.01 12.96 14.09
N THR A 4 7.75 12.49 14.19
CA THR A 4 7.47 11.67 13.80
C THR A 4 6.93 11.33 12.92
N MET A 5 6.92 11.18 12.62
CA MET A 5 6.41 10.83 11.88
C MET A 5 5.94 9.98 11.44
N SER A 6 5.49 9.89 11.66
CA SER A 6 4.95 8.88 11.35
C SER A 6 4.95 8.43 10.06
N SER A 7 5.61 7.93 9.77
CA SER A 7 5.82 7.37 8.65
C SER A 7 4.99 6.38 8.12
N SER A 8 3.98 6.14 8.71
CA SER A 8 3.20 5.03 8.30
C SER A 8 2.12 5.38 7.33
N ASP A 9 2.15 6.56 6.78
CA ASP A 9 1.15 6.93 5.80
C ASP A 9 1.48 6.29 4.46
N HIS A 10 0.72 5.28 4.13
CA HIS A 10 0.83 4.61 2.84
C HIS A 10 -0.49 4.70 2.13
N ALA A 11 -0.43 4.75 0.81
CA ALA A 11 -1.62 4.62 -0.01
C ALA A 11 -1.93 3.14 -0.21
N ALA A 12 -3.16 2.84 -0.51
CA ALA A 12 -3.55 1.47 -0.84
C ALA A 12 -3.58 1.32 -2.34
N GLY A 13 -2.94 0.27 -2.82
CA GLY A 13 -2.97 -0.08 -4.22
C GLY A 13 -3.41 -1.51 -4.38
N ARG A 14 -3.83 -1.85 -5.58
CA ARG A 14 -4.28 -3.21 -5.84
C ARG A 14 -3.67 -3.72 -7.12
N ASN A 15 -3.27 -4.97 -7.10
CA ASN A 15 -2.88 -5.68 -8.31
C ASN A 15 -4.11 -6.40 -8.82
N GLN A 16 -4.59 -6.00 -9.99
CA GLN A 16 -5.83 -6.54 -10.52
C GLN A 16 -5.70 -8.00 -10.93
N SER A 17 -4.49 -8.44 -11.23
CA SER A 17 -4.28 -9.83 -11.61
C SER A 17 -4.40 -10.77 -10.42
N THR A 18 -3.93 -10.34 -9.27
CA THR A 18 -3.95 -11.19 -8.08
C THR A 18 -5.10 -10.84 -7.15
N GLY A 19 -5.63 -9.63 -7.25
CA GLY A 19 -6.66 -9.15 -6.34
C GLY A 19 -6.13 -8.73 -4.99
N LEU A 20 -4.82 -8.69 -4.80
CA LEU A 20 -4.24 -8.33 -3.52
C LEU A 20 -4.07 -6.82 -3.40
N ALA A 21 -4.31 -6.33 -2.18
CA ALA A 21 -4.05 -4.94 -1.85
C ALA A 21 -2.63 -4.82 -1.31
N HIS A 22 -1.94 -3.78 -1.73
CA HIS A 22 -0.56 -3.54 -1.33
C HIS A 22 -0.43 -2.14 -0.77
N ALA A 23 0.52 -1.94 0.13
CA ALA A 23 0.86 -0.62 0.61
C ALA A 23 1.79 0.05 -0.39
N VAL A 24 1.52 1.29 -0.72
CA VAL A 24 2.32 2.07 -1.67
C VAL A 24 2.78 3.31 -0.93
N LEU A 25 4.04 3.67 -1.07
CA LEU A 25 4.53 4.89 -0.44
C LEU A 25 3.69 6.08 -0.90
N ALA A 26 3.26 6.91 0.05
CA ALA A 26 2.38 8.02 -0.27
C ALA A 26 3.00 8.94 -1.32
N GLU A 27 4.30 9.15 -1.23
CA GLU A 27 4.98 10.03 -2.18
C GLU A 27 5.01 9.45 -3.59
N THR A 28 5.06 8.12 -3.71
CA THR A 28 5.06 7.50 -5.04
C THR A 28 3.65 7.35 -5.58
N ALA A 29 2.66 7.37 -4.72
CA ALA A 29 1.29 7.26 -5.16
C ALA A 29 0.85 8.47 -5.98
N ASP A 30 1.53 9.60 -5.81
CA ASP A 30 1.22 10.79 -6.57
C ASP A 30 1.87 10.81 -7.95
N LEU A 31 2.71 9.84 -8.23
CA LEU A 31 3.38 9.76 -9.52
C LEU A 31 2.52 9.00 -10.51
N PRO A 32 2.76 9.19 -11.81
CA PRO A 32 2.02 8.40 -12.81
C PRO A 32 2.32 6.92 -12.69
N ALA A 33 1.37 6.11 -13.13
CA ALA A 33 1.56 4.67 -13.20
C ALA A 33 2.78 4.34 -14.08
N PRO A 34 3.42 3.22 -13.85
CA PRO A 34 3.04 2.16 -12.91
C PRO A 34 3.53 2.43 -11.49
N TRP A 35 2.88 1.77 -10.53
CA TRP A 35 3.28 1.84 -9.14
C TRP A 35 3.78 0.49 -8.67
N ALA A 36 4.46 0.50 -7.53
CA ALA A 36 4.89 -0.75 -6.90
C ALA A 36 4.52 -0.69 -5.43
N GLY A 37 4.12 -1.82 -4.88
CA GLY A 37 3.95 -1.94 -3.45
C GLY A 37 5.29 -1.91 -2.74
N ILE A 38 5.28 -1.68 -1.45
CA ILE A 38 6.52 -1.66 -0.68
C ILE A 38 7.17 -3.04 -0.65
N CYS A 39 6.41 -4.08 -0.97
CA CYS A 39 6.94 -5.44 -1.09
C CYS A 39 7.54 -5.72 -2.47
N GLY A 40 7.47 -4.76 -3.39
CA GLY A 40 8.01 -4.91 -4.73
C GLY A 40 7.02 -5.40 -5.76
N ALA A 41 5.79 -5.71 -5.36
CA ALA A 41 4.79 -6.21 -6.31
C ALA A 41 4.25 -5.08 -7.17
N SER A 42 3.83 -5.42 -8.37
CA SER A 42 3.21 -4.44 -9.27
C SER A 42 1.85 -4.02 -8.76
N VAL A 43 1.53 -2.77 -8.94
CA VAL A 43 0.24 -2.21 -8.54
C VAL A 43 -0.36 -1.51 -9.74
N ASP A 44 -1.61 -1.86 -10.06
CA ASP A 44 -2.30 -1.31 -11.22
C ASP A 44 -3.20 -0.13 -10.88
N VAL A 45 -3.71 -0.09 -9.67
CA VAL A 45 -4.66 0.92 -9.23
C VAL A 45 -4.26 1.38 -7.84
N VAL A 46 -4.24 2.67 -7.63
CA VAL A 46 -4.03 3.24 -6.30
C VAL A 46 -5.30 3.96 -5.90
N GLN A 47 -5.86 3.61 -4.75
CA GLN A 47 -7.04 4.29 -4.26
C GLN A 47 -7.13 4.16 -2.74
N GLY A 48 -7.30 5.27 -2.09
CA GLY A 48 -7.50 5.30 -0.66
C GLY A 48 -6.22 5.09 0.11
N LYS A 49 -6.38 4.85 1.39
CA LYS A 49 -5.27 4.68 2.31
C LYS A 49 -5.10 3.22 2.69
N TRP A 50 -3.86 2.86 2.95
CA TRP A 50 -3.55 1.52 3.44
C TRP A 50 -3.99 1.37 4.88
N HIS A 51 -4.74 0.30 5.16
CA HIS A 51 -5.28 0.03 6.49
C HIS A 51 -4.71 -1.25 7.11
N GLY A 52 -3.55 -1.67 6.69
CA GLY A 52 -2.91 -2.84 7.24
C GLY A 52 -3.72 -4.10 6.98
N PRO A 53 -3.93 -4.94 7.99
CA PRO A 53 -4.60 -6.23 7.78
C PRO A 53 -6.05 -6.12 7.33
N ARG A 54 -6.62 -4.92 7.35
CA ARG A 54 -8.00 -4.77 6.88
C ARG A 54 -8.10 -4.72 5.36
N GLY A 55 -6.98 -4.48 4.70
CA GLY A 55 -6.95 -4.46 3.26
C GLY A 55 -7.69 -3.27 2.67
N LEU A 56 -8.20 -3.46 1.48
CA LEU A 56 -8.86 -2.42 0.73
C LEU A 56 -10.24 -2.94 0.34
N GLY A 57 -11.23 -2.61 1.14
CA GLY A 57 -12.58 -3.07 0.89
C GLY A 57 -12.64 -4.59 0.86
N SER A 58 -13.04 -5.15 -0.28
CA SER A 58 -13.14 -6.60 -0.42
C SER A 58 -11.83 -7.24 -0.85
N SER A 59 -10.78 -6.46 -1.08
CA SER A 59 -9.50 -7.02 -1.48
C SER A 59 -8.76 -7.57 -0.26
N SER A 60 -8.08 -8.68 -0.45
CA SER A 60 -7.24 -9.24 0.60
C SER A 60 -5.94 -8.47 0.67
N PRO A 61 -5.43 -8.16 1.86
CA PRO A 61 -4.16 -7.46 1.96
C PRO A 61 -3.00 -8.41 1.69
N CYS A 62 -1.98 -7.89 1.03
CA CYS A 62 -0.76 -8.64 0.80
C CYS A 62 -0.09 -8.92 2.15
N PRO A 63 0.18 -10.19 2.49
CA PRO A 63 0.79 -10.50 3.78
C PRO A 63 2.13 -9.82 4.00
N GLU A 64 2.92 -9.69 2.94
CA GLU A 64 4.21 -9.05 3.06
C GLU A 64 4.06 -7.56 3.35
N CYS A 65 3.11 -6.90 2.71
CA CYS A 65 2.86 -5.49 2.99
C CYS A 65 2.35 -5.28 4.42
N VAL A 66 1.52 -6.20 4.90
CA VAL A 66 1.05 -6.16 6.28
C VAL A 66 2.25 -6.27 7.22
N ARG A 67 3.13 -7.21 6.96
CA ARG A 67 4.31 -7.43 7.79
C ARG A 67 5.23 -6.20 7.77
N LEU A 68 5.44 -5.64 6.60
CA LEU A 68 6.37 -4.51 6.44
C LEU A 68 5.83 -3.21 7.05
N THR A 69 4.52 -3.09 7.17
CA THR A 69 3.91 -1.90 7.75
C THR A 69 3.57 -2.08 9.22
N ALA A 70 3.74 -3.27 9.76
CA ALA A 70 3.51 -3.51 11.18
C ALA A 70 4.60 -2.81 11.97
N ALA A 71 4.23 -2.08 12.96
CA ALA A 71 5.17 -1.29 13.73
C ALA A 71 5.76 -2.09 14.89
#